data_b8b89d733fffa5af12a398035c0c89cf
#
_entry.id   b8b89d733fffa5af12a398035c0c89cf
#
_cell.length_a   1.000
_cell.length_b   1.000
_cell.length_c   1.000
_cell.angle_alpha   90.00
_cell.angle_beta   90.00
_cell.angle_gamma   90.00
#
_symmetry.space_group_name_H-M   'P 1'
#
loop_
_entity.id
_entity.type
_entity.pdbx_description
1 polymer ?
#
loop_
_entity_poly.entity_id
_entity_poly.type
_entity_poly.pdbx_seq_one_letter_code
_entity_poly.pdbx_strand_id
1 'polypeptide(L)'
;MLIQRRVSPEDWKPTGIDALEKNANEVVRSTNNRSVIAGPGSGKTELLAQRASFLLQCGVSAPPRRILAVSFKRDAASNLAKRVRNRCHPTQAYCFDSLTFDAFSKGLVDRFGQALPEHWRPTPDYEIAQAGERVYREFLQRLTPPTAIGTKADIMAILVKHFERKWLLGSPLSETPPANPSPEQWAAEQFWQSWLRGSARSYLTFPMIGRLAGLLVLTNPMVRQAVQLTYSHLFMDEFQDTTQIQYDLAKAIFLGSQTVVTAVGDNKQQIMRWAMAMDDPFVAFEADFKAQRTPLLNNYRSSPDLVRIQDVLAKALDTKSSTPVSQTGGTIAGDGCAVWDFTTPEKEADYLAEFVKKQMAEYKLAPRDFSILVRQKAADYMKVLEPCFAAQDLYLRNEAAQIGPIALQELLAEDVSEIIVTVLRLLTSARAGRHWSECVESICMLRGLASDDESGRAKVVRNLNDFCAQFQKRHPVPPSDEVSSRAIMDDLIKFIGRGQLLSLSPAYRQGDWFDKVIEGATLHLDASSRGATDWSHALDVYEGVHAVPLMTIHKSKGLEYHTVIFVGLDDDAWWSFANDALEATAGFFVAFTRAKQRVVFSYSAARGGRRKIAALYDLLTKAGVKTIAKG
;
A
#
# COMPACT_ATOMS: atom_id res chain seq x y z
N MET A 1 18.93 29.72 -13.15
CA MET A 1 18.20 28.47 -13.49
C MET A 1 18.92 27.86 -14.70
N LEU A 2 19.76 26.85 -14.47
CA LEU A 2 20.36 26.10 -15.59
C LEU A 2 19.20 25.35 -16.26
N ILE A 3 18.97 25.68 -17.54
CA ILE A 3 18.00 24.98 -18.39
C ILE A 3 18.52 23.55 -18.52
N GLN A 4 17.95 22.63 -17.77
CA GLN A 4 18.29 21.22 -17.87
C GLN A 4 18.00 20.78 -19.31
N ARG A 5 18.99 20.21 -20.00
CA ARG A 5 18.88 19.78 -21.39
C ARG A 5 17.78 18.71 -21.47
N ARG A 6 16.68 19.02 -22.15
CA ARG A 6 15.61 18.05 -22.41
C ARG A 6 16.16 16.94 -23.29
N VAL A 7 15.80 15.71 -22.99
CA VAL A 7 16.09 14.55 -23.85
C VAL A 7 15.03 14.53 -24.96
N SER A 8 15.44 14.30 -26.22
CA SER A 8 14.43 14.10 -27.26
C SER A 8 13.64 12.81 -27.00
N PRO A 9 12.35 12.73 -27.34
CA PRO A 9 11.59 11.50 -27.19
C PRO A 9 12.21 10.30 -27.88
N GLU A 10 12.88 10.50 -29.02
CA GLU A 10 13.56 9.45 -29.79
C GLU A 10 14.81 8.92 -29.08
N ASP A 11 15.58 9.81 -28.45
CA ASP A 11 16.83 9.48 -27.75
C ASP A 11 16.62 8.99 -26.33
N TRP A 12 15.40 9.12 -25.79
CA TRP A 12 15.12 8.70 -24.43
C TRP A 12 15.22 7.17 -24.26
N LYS A 13 15.93 6.78 -23.24
CA LYS A 13 16.11 5.36 -22.84
C LYS A 13 15.61 5.13 -21.42
N PRO A 14 15.05 3.96 -21.09
CA PRO A 14 14.69 3.62 -19.73
C PRO A 14 15.90 3.67 -18.81
N THR A 15 15.69 4.03 -17.55
CA THR A 15 16.75 4.18 -16.54
C THR A 15 16.64 3.05 -15.52
N GLY A 16 17.77 2.38 -15.21
CA GLY A 16 17.83 1.32 -14.20
C GLY A 16 17.29 -0.04 -14.64
N ILE A 17 16.98 -0.19 -15.94
CA ILE A 17 16.64 -1.44 -16.60
C ILE A 17 17.21 -1.43 -18.01
N ASP A 18 17.47 -2.61 -18.59
CA ASP A 18 18.07 -2.72 -19.93
C ASP A 18 17.07 -2.33 -21.03
N ALA A 19 15.84 -2.83 -20.94
CA ALA A 19 14.80 -2.56 -21.92
C ALA A 19 13.40 -2.73 -21.34
N LEU A 20 12.43 -2.09 -21.97
CA LEU A 20 11.00 -2.33 -21.74
C LEU A 20 10.48 -3.34 -22.76
N GLU A 21 9.51 -4.17 -22.36
CA GLU A 21 8.76 -4.96 -23.33
C GLU A 21 8.01 -4.04 -24.30
N LYS A 22 7.67 -4.53 -25.49
CA LYS A 22 7.05 -3.74 -26.56
C LYS A 22 5.82 -2.96 -26.08
N ASN A 23 4.90 -3.66 -25.42
CA ASN A 23 3.66 -3.05 -24.92
C ASN A 23 3.92 -2.00 -23.82
N ALA A 24 4.87 -2.25 -22.94
CA ALA A 24 5.27 -1.28 -21.90
C ALA A 24 5.89 -0.03 -22.53
N ASN A 25 6.77 -0.18 -23.54
CA ASN A 25 7.37 0.96 -24.24
C ASN A 25 6.30 1.80 -24.98
N GLU A 26 5.29 1.16 -25.57
CA GLU A 26 4.16 1.84 -26.19
C GLU A 26 3.38 2.68 -25.17
N VAL A 27 3.08 2.11 -23.98
CA VAL A 27 2.40 2.82 -22.89
C VAL A 27 3.24 4.00 -22.39
N VAL A 28 4.55 3.80 -22.16
CA VAL A 28 5.47 4.84 -21.66
C VAL A 28 5.45 6.08 -22.56
N ARG A 29 5.39 5.89 -23.87
CA ARG A 29 5.44 6.97 -24.88
C ARG A 29 4.07 7.49 -25.29
N SER A 30 2.97 6.88 -24.82
CA SER A 30 1.62 7.23 -25.25
C SER A 30 1.20 8.63 -24.81
N THR A 31 0.53 9.36 -25.70
CA THR A 31 -0.15 10.63 -25.44
C THR A 31 -1.66 10.47 -25.19
N ASN A 32 -2.16 9.23 -25.25
CA ASN A 32 -3.57 8.91 -25.06
C ASN A 32 -3.81 8.20 -23.73
N ASN A 33 -5.07 8.16 -23.30
CA ASN A 33 -5.48 7.39 -22.13
C ASN A 33 -5.19 5.90 -22.32
N ARG A 34 -4.66 5.23 -21.29
CA ARG A 34 -4.26 3.83 -21.35
C ARG A 34 -4.83 3.04 -20.18
N SER A 35 -5.41 1.90 -20.51
CA SER A 35 -5.86 0.86 -19.60
C SER A 35 -4.86 -0.30 -19.65
N VAL A 36 -4.03 -0.44 -18.61
CA VAL A 36 -2.92 -1.41 -18.62
C VAL A 36 -3.27 -2.58 -17.73
N ILE A 37 -3.46 -3.75 -18.35
CA ILE A 37 -3.70 -5.00 -17.63
C ILE A 37 -2.36 -5.67 -17.40
N ALA A 38 -1.94 -5.68 -16.15
CA ALA A 38 -0.59 -6.03 -15.77
C ALA A 38 -0.60 -7.12 -14.69
N GLY A 39 -0.35 -8.37 -15.08
CA GLY A 39 -0.31 -9.51 -14.17
C GLY A 39 0.75 -9.39 -13.07
N PRO A 40 0.80 -10.37 -12.15
CA PRO A 40 1.83 -10.42 -11.12
C PRO A 40 3.24 -10.46 -11.74
N GLY A 41 4.17 -9.71 -11.18
CA GLY A 41 5.56 -9.71 -11.66
C GLY A 41 5.80 -9.03 -13.00
N SER A 42 4.78 -8.40 -13.62
CA SER A 42 4.90 -7.73 -14.92
C SER A 42 5.58 -6.34 -14.87
N GLY A 43 5.96 -5.86 -13.69
CA GLY A 43 6.62 -4.57 -13.55
C GLY A 43 5.68 -3.36 -13.58
N LYS A 44 4.44 -3.48 -13.06
CA LYS A 44 3.46 -2.37 -12.95
C LYS A 44 4.06 -1.05 -12.47
N THR A 45 4.65 -1.07 -11.29
CA THR A 45 5.24 0.12 -10.66
C THR A 45 6.45 0.63 -11.44
N GLU A 46 7.23 -0.27 -12.06
CA GLU A 46 8.33 0.09 -12.94
C GLU A 46 7.83 0.82 -14.19
N LEU A 47 6.77 0.30 -14.84
CA LEU A 47 6.14 0.95 -15.98
C LEU A 47 5.74 2.40 -15.66
N LEU A 48 5.07 2.64 -14.52
CA LEU A 48 4.64 3.98 -14.12
C LEU A 48 5.83 4.89 -13.82
N ALA A 49 6.88 4.37 -13.17
CA ALA A 49 8.11 5.12 -12.90
C ALA A 49 8.83 5.52 -14.21
N GLN A 50 8.95 4.60 -15.17
CA GLN A 50 9.54 4.87 -16.48
C GLN A 50 8.70 5.85 -17.29
N ARG A 51 7.35 5.73 -17.25
CA ARG A 51 6.46 6.69 -17.89
C ARG A 51 6.61 8.08 -17.29
N ALA A 52 6.65 8.21 -15.96
CA ALA A 52 6.91 9.49 -15.30
C ALA A 52 8.27 10.07 -15.74
N SER A 53 9.32 9.24 -15.76
CA SER A 53 10.66 9.65 -16.19
C SER A 53 10.67 10.15 -17.64
N PHE A 54 10.04 9.43 -18.56
CA PHE A 54 9.88 9.87 -19.94
C PHE A 54 9.19 11.24 -20.04
N LEU A 55 8.04 11.38 -19.40
CA LEU A 55 7.24 12.61 -19.45
C LEU A 55 7.97 13.83 -18.90
N LEU A 56 8.73 13.63 -17.81
CA LEU A 56 9.50 14.70 -17.15
C LEU A 56 10.78 15.04 -17.91
N GLN A 57 11.57 14.03 -18.30
CA GLN A 57 12.86 14.22 -18.96
C GLN A 57 12.73 14.75 -20.38
N CYS A 58 11.69 14.30 -21.12
CA CYS A 58 11.41 14.82 -22.46
C CYS A 58 10.63 16.15 -22.45
N GLY A 59 10.17 16.59 -21.27
CA GLY A 59 9.43 17.84 -21.11
C GLY A 59 8.01 17.79 -21.68
N VAL A 60 7.43 16.60 -21.82
CA VAL A 60 6.01 16.41 -22.17
C VAL A 60 5.14 16.93 -21.02
N SER A 61 5.52 16.65 -19.78
CA SER A 61 5.00 17.29 -18.57
C SER A 61 6.00 18.35 -18.10
N ALA A 62 5.96 19.53 -18.70
CA ALA A 62 6.88 20.62 -18.36
C ALA A 62 6.35 21.45 -17.17
N PRO A 63 7.22 21.93 -16.27
CA PRO A 63 6.82 22.90 -15.25
C PRO A 63 6.08 24.10 -15.83
N PRO A 64 5.06 24.65 -15.15
CA PRO A 64 4.65 24.36 -13.78
C PRO A 64 3.72 23.13 -13.62
N ARG A 65 3.43 22.43 -14.73
CA ARG A 65 2.56 21.25 -14.70
C ARG A 65 3.22 20.08 -13.98
N ARG A 66 2.40 19.25 -13.37
CA ARG A 66 2.80 18.12 -12.53
C ARG A 66 2.18 16.82 -13.05
N ILE A 67 2.68 15.70 -12.57
CA ILE A 67 2.08 14.37 -12.74
C ILE A 67 1.51 13.97 -11.39
N LEU A 68 0.25 13.53 -11.35
CA LEU A 68 -0.38 12.95 -10.18
C LEU A 68 -0.42 11.43 -10.32
N ALA A 69 0.11 10.71 -9.36
CA ALA A 69 -0.11 9.28 -9.19
C ALA A 69 -0.94 9.04 -7.94
N VAL A 70 -2.00 8.24 -8.07
CA VAL A 70 -2.85 7.84 -6.95
C VAL A 70 -2.86 6.32 -6.81
N SER A 71 -2.76 5.85 -5.59
CA SER A 71 -2.80 4.42 -5.25
C SER A 71 -3.68 4.16 -4.04
N PHE A 72 -4.03 2.90 -3.82
CA PHE A 72 -4.85 2.52 -2.67
C PHE A 72 -4.06 2.53 -1.36
N LYS A 73 -2.76 2.17 -1.38
CA LYS A 73 -1.90 2.06 -0.20
C LYS A 73 -0.78 3.10 -0.18
N ARG A 74 -0.39 3.52 1.03
CA ARG A 74 0.71 4.47 1.26
C ARG A 74 2.05 3.93 0.82
N ASP A 75 2.36 2.67 1.15
CA ASP A 75 3.59 2.00 0.75
C ASP A 75 3.77 1.93 -0.78
N ALA A 76 2.68 1.69 -1.52
CA ALA A 76 2.70 1.72 -2.98
C ALA A 76 3.00 3.14 -3.50
N ALA A 77 2.34 4.16 -2.93
CA ALA A 77 2.58 5.55 -3.30
C ALA A 77 4.02 5.99 -3.01
N SER A 78 4.56 5.66 -1.83
CA SER A 78 5.94 5.96 -1.44
C SER A 78 6.95 5.24 -2.34
N ASN A 79 6.76 3.95 -2.62
CA ASN A 79 7.62 3.17 -3.51
C ASN A 79 7.67 3.77 -4.92
N LEU A 80 6.53 4.18 -5.48
CA LEU A 80 6.49 4.81 -6.80
C LEU A 80 7.21 6.16 -6.80
N ALA A 81 6.98 7.01 -5.78
CA ALA A 81 7.68 8.29 -5.63
C ALA A 81 9.20 8.09 -5.55
N LYS A 82 9.66 7.11 -4.76
CA LYS A 82 11.08 6.77 -4.61
C LYS A 82 11.70 6.30 -5.92
N ARG A 83 10.98 5.46 -6.69
CA ARG A 83 11.45 5.02 -8.02
C ARG A 83 11.60 6.18 -9.00
N VAL A 84 10.68 7.15 -9.00
CA VAL A 84 10.78 8.34 -9.86
C VAL A 84 11.94 9.23 -9.40
N ARG A 85 12.10 9.47 -8.10
CA ARG A 85 13.24 10.24 -7.55
C ARG A 85 14.60 9.65 -7.96
N ASN A 86 14.72 8.32 -7.95
CA ASN A 86 15.97 7.64 -8.32
C ASN A 86 16.29 7.70 -9.84
N ARG A 87 15.30 8.07 -10.69
CA ARG A 87 15.42 8.10 -12.16
C ARG A 87 15.46 9.49 -12.74
N CYS A 88 15.00 10.47 -12.00
CA CYS A 88 14.88 11.85 -12.47
C CYS A 88 15.78 12.78 -11.65
N HIS A 89 16.21 13.87 -12.27
CA HIS A 89 16.84 14.94 -11.53
C HIS A 89 15.89 15.49 -10.44
N PRO A 90 16.36 15.95 -9.27
CA PRO A 90 15.52 16.44 -8.19
C PRO A 90 14.48 17.49 -8.60
N THR A 91 14.85 18.43 -9.49
CA THR A 91 13.92 19.46 -10.00
C THR A 91 12.79 18.87 -10.86
N GLN A 92 13.05 17.78 -11.57
CA GLN A 92 12.02 17.06 -12.34
C GLN A 92 11.16 16.19 -11.41
N ALA A 93 11.78 15.45 -10.50
CA ALA A 93 11.08 14.62 -9.52
C ALA A 93 10.14 15.45 -8.62
N TYR A 94 10.45 16.71 -8.36
CA TYR A 94 9.58 17.66 -7.67
C TYR A 94 8.22 17.85 -8.37
N CYS A 95 8.14 17.66 -9.69
CA CYS A 95 6.91 17.75 -10.45
C CYS A 95 6.09 16.44 -10.47
N PHE A 96 6.42 15.47 -9.61
CA PHE A 96 5.72 14.21 -9.47
C PHE A 96 5.11 14.09 -8.06
N ASP A 97 3.78 14.03 -7.99
CA ASP A 97 3.03 13.79 -6.75
C ASP A 97 2.53 12.36 -6.73
N SER A 98 2.92 11.60 -5.71
CA SER A 98 2.42 10.24 -5.49
C SER A 98 1.71 10.17 -4.14
N LEU A 99 0.42 9.91 -4.15
CA LEU A 99 -0.48 10.01 -3.01
C LEU A 99 -1.41 8.80 -2.94
N THR A 100 -2.03 8.57 -1.79
CA THR A 100 -3.24 7.75 -1.78
C THR A 100 -4.44 8.57 -2.26
N PHE A 101 -5.49 7.90 -2.76
CA PHE A 101 -6.75 8.59 -3.08
C PHE A 101 -7.30 9.38 -1.89
N ASP A 102 -7.22 8.80 -0.69
CA ASP A 102 -7.69 9.44 0.54
C ASP A 102 -6.89 10.71 0.87
N ALA A 103 -5.56 10.66 0.72
CA ALA A 103 -4.71 11.83 0.91
C ALA A 103 -4.99 12.92 -0.14
N PHE A 104 -5.24 12.54 -1.39
CA PHE A 104 -5.61 13.48 -2.44
C PHE A 104 -6.96 14.14 -2.15
N SER A 105 -8.00 13.34 -1.83
CA SER A 105 -9.35 13.82 -1.49
C SER A 105 -9.32 14.76 -0.28
N LYS A 106 -8.60 14.36 0.77
CA LYS A 106 -8.43 15.17 1.98
C LYS A 106 -7.72 16.48 1.67
N GLY A 107 -6.66 16.45 0.85
CA GLY A 107 -5.95 17.67 0.44
C GLY A 107 -6.83 18.67 -0.32
N LEU A 108 -7.84 18.22 -1.06
CA LEU A 108 -8.82 19.08 -1.71
C LEU A 108 -9.77 19.71 -0.68
N VAL A 109 -10.30 18.91 0.26
CA VAL A 109 -11.21 19.40 1.31
C VAL A 109 -10.49 20.34 2.27
N ASP A 110 -9.27 20.04 2.71
CA ASP A 110 -8.49 20.91 3.59
C ASP A 110 -8.22 22.29 2.97
N ARG A 111 -7.94 22.32 1.67
CA ARG A 111 -7.61 23.56 0.96
C ARG A 111 -8.82 24.37 0.56
N PHE A 112 -9.87 23.72 0.12
CA PHE A 112 -11.00 24.35 -0.55
C PHE A 112 -12.35 24.04 0.10
N GLY A 113 -12.40 23.28 1.19
CA GLY A 113 -13.63 22.83 1.83
C GLY A 113 -14.56 23.97 2.26
N GLN A 114 -14.01 25.17 2.50
CA GLN A 114 -14.81 26.36 2.79
C GLN A 114 -15.65 26.86 1.58
N ALA A 115 -15.34 26.40 0.37
CA ALA A 115 -16.12 26.66 -0.83
C ALA A 115 -17.26 25.64 -1.04
N LEU A 116 -17.39 24.61 -0.21
CA LEU A 116 -18.55 23.71 -0.23
C LEU A 116 -19.85 24.45 0.11
N PRO A 117 -20.99 24.00 -0.43
CA PRO A 117 -22.30 24.48 0.01
C PRO A 117 -22.44 24.40 1.54
N GLU A 118 -23.04 25.39 2.16
CA GLU A 118 -23.10 25.52 3.63
C GLU A 118 -23.63 24.26 4.31
N HIS A 119 -24.63 23.63 3.73
CA HIS A 119 -25.23 22.39 4.23
C HIS A 119 -24.20 21.26 4.42
N TRP A 120 -23.22 21.14 3.53
CA TRP A 120 -22.22 20.08 3.50
C TRP A 120 -20.84 20.50 4.03
N ARG A 121 -20.66 21.79 4.36
CA ARG A 121 -19.37 22.36 4.74
C ARG A 121 -18.93 21.85 6.11
N PRO A 122 -17.77 21.16 6.23
CA PRO A 122 -17.22 20.79 7.53
C PRO A 122 -16.57 22.01 8.22
N THR A 123 -16.30 21.87 9.52
CA THR A 123 -15.42 22.82 10.22
C THR A 123 -13.99 22.75 9.67
N PRO A 124 -13.21 23.85 9.66
CA PRO A 124 -11.83 23.84 9.15
C PRO A 124 -10.90 22.86 9.86
N ASP A 125 -11.17 22.59 11.13
CA ASP A 125 -10.42 21.72 12.04
C ASP A 125 -11.12 20.39 12.30
N TYR A 126 -11.85 19.86 11.29
CA TYR A 126 -12.55 18.59 11.41
C TYR A 126 -11.62 17.43 11.77
N GLU A 127 -12.17 16.43 12.44
CA GLU A 127 -11.45 15.22 12.85
C GLU A 127 -11.82 14.00 12.00
N ILE A 128 -10.83 13.13 11.78
CA ILE A 128 -11.07 11.86 11.08
C ILE A 128 -11.51 10.82 12.11
N ALA A 129 -12.68 10.25 11.90
CA ALA A 129 -13.23 9.21 12.74
C ALA A 129 -13.56 7.95 11.92
N GLN A 130 -13.65 6.84 12.60
CA GLN A 130 -14.14 5.59 12.00
C GLN A 130 -15.61 5.39 12.34
N ALA A 131 -16.40 5.00 11.36
CA ALA A 131 -17.76 4.54 11.55
C ALA A 131 -17.89 3.11 11.07
N GLY A 132 -18.68 2.32 11.76
CA GLY A 132 -18.96 0.94 11.40
C GLY A 132 -20.39 0.55 11.77
N GLU A 133 -20.77 -0.69 11.53
CA GLU A 133 -22.15 -1.18 11.73
C GLU A 133 -22.71 -0.86 13.12
N ARG A 134 -21.88 -0.88 14.17
CA ARG A 134 -22.31 -0.52 15.52
C ARG A 134 -22.76 0.94 15.60
N VAL A 135 -21.95 1.86 15.06
CA VAL A 135 -22.24 3.29 15.05
C VAL A 135 -23.53 3.57 14.28
N TYR A 136 -23.66 2.98 13.08
CA TYR A 136 -24.86 3.12 12.26
C TYR A 136 -26.11 2.56 12.95
N ARG A 137 -25.99 1.41 13.61
CA ARG A 137 -27.10 0.78 14.35
C ARG A 137 -27.56 1.65 15.51
N GLU A 138 -26.66 2.11 16.35
CA GLU A 138 -26.95 2.99 17.48
C GLU A 138 -27.59 4.32 17.02
N PHE A 139 -27.11 4.85 15.89
CA PHE A 139 -27.66 6.05 15.28
C PHE A 139 -29.11 5.82 14.81
N LEU A 140 -29.36 4.81 13.98
CA LEU A 140 -30.71 4.50 13.44
C LEU A 140 -31.71 4.20 14.57
N GLN A 141 -31.29 3.54 15.63
CA GLN A 141 -32.17 3.28 16.78
C GLN A 141 -32.66 4.56 17.47
N ARG A 142 -31.87 5.63 17.49
CA ARG A 142 -32.23 6.91 18.12
C ARG A 142 -33.10 7.81 17.22
N LEU A 143 -33.05 7.60 15.91
CA LEU A 143 -33.77 8.42 14.94
C LEU A 143 -35.28 8.20 15.01
N THR A 144 -36.04 9.29 14.94
CA THR A 144 -37.50 9.29 14.76
C THR A 144 -37.83 10.24 13.62
N PRO A 145 -38.33 9.74 12.48
CA PRO A 145 -38.61 10.59 11.32
C PRO A 145 -39.85 11.44 11.53
N PRO A 146 -39.95 12.60 10.87
CA PRO A 146 -41.22 13.33 10.73
C PRO A 146 -42.25 12.45 10.00
N THR A 147 -43.53 12.62 10.33
CA THR A 147 -44.63 11.85 9.72
C THR A 147 -44.71 11.98 8.20
N ALA A 148 -44.26 13.12 7.66
CA ALA A 148 -44.18 13.34 6.20
C ALA A 148 -43.10 12.47 5.51
N ILE A 149 -42.13 11.96 6.26
CA ILE A 149 -41.01 11.14 5.74
C ILE A 149 -41.34 9.64 5.91
N GLY A 150 -41.94 9.29 7.03
CA GLY A 150 -42.26 7.90 7.34
C GLY A 150 -42.43 7.64 8.83
N THR A 151 -42.31 6.37 9.23
CA THR A 151 -42.52 5.91 10.60
C THR A 151 -41.19 5.45 11.21
N LYS A 152 -41.17 5.29 12.54
CA LYS A 152 -40.06 4.67 13.25
C LYS A 152 -39.77 3.23 12.74
N ALA A 153 -40.81 2.51 12.33
CA ALA A 153 -40.67 1.16 11.79
C ALA A 153 -39.91 1.16 10.46
N ASP A 154 -40.12 2.16 9.61
CA ASP A 154 -39.40 2.31 8.32
C ASP A 154 -37.90 2.52 8.58
N ILE A 155 -37.53 3.35 9.55
CA ILE A 155 -36.12 3.55 9.95
C ILE A 155 -35.51 2.25 10.50
N MET A 156 -36.24 1.52 11.34
CA MET A 156 -35.76 0.26 11.91
C MET A 156 -35.66 -0.88 10.90
N ALA A 157 -36.37 -0.79 9.78
CA ALA A 157 -36.28 -1.74 8.67
C ALA A 157 -35.01 -1.55 7.82
N ILE A 158 -34.27 -0.43 7.99
CA ILE A 158 -33.03 -0.16 7.25
C ILE A 158 -31.96 -1.19 7.63
N LEU A 159 -31.51 -1.97 6.65
CA LEU A 159 -30.43 -2.93 6.85
C LEU A 159 -29.10 -2.21 7.10
N VAL A 160 -28.62 -2.26 8.34
CA VAL A 160 -27.41 -1.55 8.81
C VAL A 160 -26.21 -1.82 7.89
N LYS A 161 -26.00 -3.08 7.48
CA LYS A 161 -24.91 -3.47 6.56
C LYS A 161 -24.96 -2.79 5.18
N HIS A 162 -26.15 -2.32 4.77
CA HIS A 162 -26.36 -1.63 3.50
C HIS A 162 -26.44 -0.12 3.65
N PHE A 163 -26.58 0.41 4.89
CA PHE A 163 -26.80 1.82 5.14
C PHE A 163 -25.66 2.69 4.60
N GLU A 164 -24.41 2.34 4.94
CA GLU A 164 -23.24 3.05 4.46
C GLU A 164 -23.11 2.98 2.94
N ARG A 165 -23.13 1.76 2.39
CA ARG A 165 -22.81 1.53 0.98
C ARG A 165 -23.86 2.05 0.03
N LYS A 166 -25.13 1.98 0.40
CA LYS A 166 -26.25 2.29 -0.49
C LYS A 166 -26.78 3.70 -0.27
N TRP A 167 -26.93 4.13 0.98
CA TRP A 167 -27.67 5.34 1.30
C TRP A 167 -26.76 6.51 1.71
N LEU A 168 -25.75 6.24 2.52
CA LEU A 168 -24.83 7.28 2.99
C LEU A 168 -23.81 7.69 1.93
N LEU A 169 -23.22 6.70 1.25
CA LEU A 169 -22.09 6.88 0.33
C LEU A 169 -22.34 6.32 -1.08
N GLY A 170 -23.48 5.74 -1.34
CA GLY A 170 -23.77 5.02 -2.59
C GLY A 170 -23.86 5.90 -3.84
N SER A 171 -24.16 7.19 -3.66
CA SER A 171 -24.29 8.17 -4.76
C SER A 171 -23.46 9.42 -4.46
N PRO A 172 -23.05 10.16 -5.49
CA PRO A 172 -22.51 11.51 -5.33
C PRO A 172 -23.47 12.40 -4.54
N LEU A 173 -22.93 13.29 -3.72
CA LEU A 173 -23.74 14.29 -3.02
C LEU A 173 -24.28 15.32 -4.02
N SER A 174 -25.52 15.73 -3.83
CA SER A 174 -26.12 16.87 -4.54
C SER A 174 -25.90 18.16 -3.75
N GLU A 175 -25.90 19.31 -4.43
CA GLU A 175 -25.73 20.62 -3.80
C GLU A 175 -26.76 20.85 -2.69
N THR A 176 -28.00 20.48 -2.95
CA THR A 176 -29.10 20.50 -1.99
C THR A 176 -29.67 19.10 -1.80
N PRO A 177 -30.06 18.72 -0.57
CA PRO A 177 -30.78 17.47 -0.32
C PRO A 177 -32.07 17.34 -1.15
N PRO A 178 -32.54 16.10 -1.41
CA PRO A 178 -33.82 15.87 -2.09
C PRO A 178 -34.98 16.51 -1.34
N ALA A 179 -35.87 17.17 -2.06
CA ALA A 179 -37.07 17.83 -1.46
C ALA A 179 -38.04 16.81 -0.81
N ASN A 180 -38.12 15.61 -1.36
CA ASN A 180 -38.99 14.52 -0.86
C ASN A 180 -38.12 13.25 -0.71
N PRO A 181 -37.28 13.15 0.35
CA PRO A 181 -36.39 12.00 0.55
C PRO A 181 -37.20 10.77 1.00
N SER A 182 -36.73 9.58 0.62
CA SER A 182 -37.18 8.34 1.28
C SER A 182 -36.71 8.30 2.74
N PRO A 183 -37.31 7.44 3.60
CA PRO A 183 -36.85 7.28 4.99
C PRO A 183 -35.34 7.01 5.09
N GLU A 184 -34.78 6.21 4.18
CA GLU A 184 -33.36 5.88 4.15
C GLU A 184 -32.48 7.07 3.72
N GLN A 185 -32.93 7.83 2.71
CA GLN A 185 -32.22 9.04 2.26
C GLN A 185 -32.24 10.11 3.34
N TRP A 186 -33.38 10.28 4.00
CA TRP A 186 -33.51 11.17 5.15
C TRP A 186 -32.59 10.73 6.30
N ALA A 187 -32.57 9.45 6.64
CA ALA A 187 -31.70 8.92 7.69
C ALA A 187 -30.21 9.14 7.37
N ALA A 188 -29.81 8.96 6.09
CA ALA A 188 -28.45 9.21 5.64
C ALA A 188 -28.07 10.70 5.77
N GLU A 189 -28.99 11.60 5.40
CA GLU A 189 -28.78 13.04 5.58
C GLU A 189 -28.65 13.41 7.05
N GLN A 190 -29.52 12.86 7.94
CA GLN A 190 -29.43 13.09 9.38
C GLN A 190 -28.09 12.59 9.95
N PHE A 191 -27.56 11.47 9.43
CA PHE A 191 -26.23 10.99 9.82
C PHE A 191 -25.15 12.01 9.43
N TRP A 192 -25.17 12.50 8.17
CA TRP A 192 -24.26 13.53 7.73
C TRP A 192 -24.32 14.78 8.62
N GLN A 193 -25.52 15.30 8.91
CA GLN A 193 -25.69 16.49 9.73
C GLN A 193 -25.23 16.26 11.18
N SER A 194 -25.49 15.09 11.76
CA SER A 194 -25.00 14.76 13.09
C SER A 194 -23.48 14.75 13.18
N TRP A 195 -22.80 14.33 12.13
CA TRP A 195 -21.34 14.30 12.05
C TRP A 195 -20.73 15.66 11.69
N LEU A 196 -21.41 16.44 10.87
CA LEU A 196 -20.95 17.77 10.47
C LEU A 196 -21.22 18.83 11.56
N ARG A 197 -22.33 18.69 12.33
CA ARG A 197 -22.86 19.74 13.22
C ARG A 197 -23.12 19.31 14.66
N GLY A 198 -23.03 18.01 14.96
CA GLY A 198 -23.39 17.45 16.27
C GLY A 198 -22.42 17.81 17.39
N SER A 199 -21.26 18.37 17.08
CA SER A 199 -20.25 18.84 18.03
C SER A 199 -19.58 20.13 17.55
N ALA A 200 -18.68 20.70 18.37
CA ALA A 200 -17.91 21.90 18.02
C ALA A 200 -17.01 21.69 16.78
N ARG A 201 -16.55 20.46 16.56
CA ARG A 201 -15.80 20.06 15.37
C ARG A 201 -16.58 19.02 14.58
N SER A 202 -16.47 19.06 13.27
CA SER A 202 -17.02 18.03 12.40
C SER A 202 -16.20 16.74 12.51
N TYR A 203 -16.88 15.59 12.41
CA TYR A 203 -16.26 14.28 12.26
C TYR A 203 -16.50 13.75 10.84
N LEU A 204 -15.47 13.19 10.21
CA LEU A 204 -15.57 12.65 8.85
C LEU A 204 -14.85 11.32 8.75
N THR A 205 -15.43 10.37 8.03
CA THR A 205 -14.69 9.19 7.56
C THR A 205 -13.96 9.52 6.25
N PHE A 206 -12.95 8.76 5.87
CA PHE A 206 -12.30 8.95 4.56
C PHE A 206 -13.27 8.85 3.37
N PRO A 207 -14.21 7.90 3.32
CA PRO A 207 -15.23 7.88 2.27
C PRO A 207 -16.12 9.13 2.25
N MET A 208 -16.47 9.70 3.41
CA MET A 208 -17.21 10.97 3.48
C MET A 208 -16.38 12.12 2.89
N ILE A 209 -15.08 12.20 3.22
CA ILE A 209 -14.16 13.17 2.63
C ILE A 209 -14.10 13.02 1.10
N GLY A 210 -14.07 11.78 0.59
CA GLY A 210 -14.13 11.51 -0.84
C GLY A 210 -15.39 12.05 -1.50
N ARG A 211 -16.56 11.87 -0.88
CA ARG A 211 -17.84 12.44 -1.37
C ARG A 211 -17.88 13.96 -1.31
N LEU A 212 -17.35 14.57 -0.24
CA LEU A 212 -17.23 16.03 -0.15
C LEU A 212 -16.27 16.59 -1.20
N ALA A 213 -15.15 15.94 -1.47
CA ALA A 213 -14.23 16.33 -2.54
C ALA A 213 -14.91 16.24 -3.92
N GLY A 214 -15.72 15.21 -4.16
CA GLY A 214 -16.53 15.08 -5.35
C GLY A 214 -17.53 16.24 -5.51
N LEU A 215 -18.28 16.54 -4.45
CA LEU A 215 -19.22 17.68 -4.45
C LEU A 215 -18.49 19.01 -4.69
N LEU A 216 -17.36 19.21 -4.00
CA LEU A 216 -16.53 20.42 -4.14
C LEU A 216 -16.16 20.71 -5.59
N VAL A 217 -15.65 19.72 -6.32
CA VAL A 217 -15.23 19.91 -7.73
C VAL A 217 -16.40 20.01 -8.69
N LEU A 218 -17.56 19.49 -8.35
CA LEU A 218 -18.79 19.62 -9.13
C LEU A 218 -19.41 21.01 -8.99
N THR A 219 -19.47 21.54 -7.76
CA THR A 219 -20.08 22.85 -7.46
C THR A 219 -19.11 24.03 -7.68
N ASN A 220 -17.80 23.78 -7.77
CA ASN A 220 -16.77 24.81 -7.93
C ASN A 220 -15.91 24.57 -9.20
N PRO A 221 -16.34 25.04 -10.38
CA PRO A 221 -15.60 24.88 -11.64
C PRO A 221 -14.17 25.43 -11.58
N MET A 222 -13.93 26.50 -10.81
CA MET A 222 -12.60 27.09 -10.66
C MET A 222 -11.61 26.15 -9.94
N VAL A 223 -12.08 25.46 -8.89
CA VAL A 223 -11.27 24.44 -8.18
C VAL A 223 -10.96 23.28 -9.12
N ARG A 224 -11.98 22.77 -9.84
CA ARG A 224 -11.80 21.71 -10.83
C ARG A 224 -10.79 22.11 -11.90
N GLN A 225 -10.92 23.30 -12.48
CA GLN A 225 -10.01 23.82 -13.51
C GLN A 225 -8.58 23.99 -12.98
N ALA A 226 -8.41 24.47 -11.74
CA ALA A 226 -7.10 24.60 -11.11
C ALA A 226 -6.38 23.24 -11.00
N VAL A 227 -7.12 22.17 -10.60
CA VAL A 227 -6.57 20.80 -10.55
C VAL A 227 -6.19 20.31 -11.95
N GLN A 228 -7.05 20.52 -12.96
CA GLN A 228 -6.79 20.13 -14.36
C GLN A 228 -5.58 20.86 -14.95
N LEU A 229 -5.38 22.14 -14.63
CA LEU A 229 -4.21 22.91 -15.06
C LEU A 229 -2.93 22.47 -14.35
N THR A 230 -3.04 22.06 -13.08
CA THR A 230 -1.91 21.57 -12.29
C THR A 230 -1.40 20.23 -12.81
N TYR A 231 -2.29 19.29 -13.13
CA TYR A 231 -1.92 17.93 -13.47
C TYR A 231 -2.10 17.63 -14.96
N SER A 232 -0.96 17.48 -15.67
CA SER A 232 -0.96 17.07 -17.09
C SER A 232 -1.27 15.58 -17.28
N HIS A 233 -0.91 14.76 -16.28
CA HIS A 233 -1.11 13.31 -16.30
C HIS A 233 -1.63 12.83 -14.95
N LEU A 234 -2.53 11.85 -14.99
CA LEU A 234 -2.99 11.07 -13.83
C LEU A 234 -2.60 9.61 -14.01
N PHE A 235 -1.93 9.03 -13.02
CA PHE A 235 -1.67 7.60 -12.92
C PHE A 235 -2.53 7.01 -11.81
N MET A 236 -3.27 5.95 -12.10
CA MET A 236 -4.04 5.18 -11.12
C MET A 236 -3.39 3.80 -11.00
N ASP A 237 -2.65 3.60 -9.92
CA ASP A 237 -1.96 2.34 -9.62
C ASP A 237 -2.86 1.40 -8.79
N GLU A 238 -2.67 0.09 -8.96
CA GLU A 238 -3.52 -0.95 -8.36
C GLU A 238 -5.02 -0.69 -8.62
N PHE A 239 -5.33 -0.31 -9.86
CA PHE A 239 -6.63 0.23 -10.25
C PHE A 239 -7.80 -0.71 -9.96
N GLN A 240 -7.58 -2.04 -9.90
CA GLN A 240 -8.60 -3.03 -9.54
C GLN A 240 -9.17 -2.85 -8.13
N ASP A 241 -8.46 -2.16 -7.23
CA ASP A 241 -8.93 -1.89 -5.86
C ASP A 241 -9.65 -0.53 -5.72
N THR A 242 -9.81 0.21 -6.82
CA THR A 242 -10.46 1.53 -6.81
C THR A 242 -11.93 1.40 -6.41
N THR A 243 -12.35 2.22 -5.44
CA THR A 243 -13.75 2.30 -5.02
C THR A 243 -14.57 3.19 -5.96
N GLN A 244 -15.90 3.02 -5.95
CA GLN A 244 -16.80 3.88 -6.72
C GLN A 244 -16.62 5.37 -6.38
N ILE A 245 -16.39 5.69 -5.09
CA ILE A 245 -16.18 7.08 -4.63
C ILE A 245 -14.92 7.68 -5.26
N GLN A 246 -13.83 6.91 -5.27
CA GLN A 246 -12.55 7.34 -5.84
C GLN A 246 -12.64 7.50 -7.36
N TYR A 247 -13.33 6.57 -8.03
CA TYR A 247 -13.55 6.64 -9.46
C TYR A 247 -14.44 7.83 -9.84
N ASP A 248 -15.54 8.06 -9.11
CA ASP A 248 -16.44 9.20 -9.31
C ASP A 248 -15.67 10.53 -9.18
N LEU A 249 -14.77 10.65 -8.20
CA LEU A 249 -13.93 11.84 -8.03
C LEU A 249 -12.97 12.03 -9.20
N ALA A 250 -12.26 10.97 -9.62
CA ALA A 250 -11.36 11.03 -10.76
C ALA A 250 -12.10 11.43 -12.05
N LYS A 251 -13.29 10.86 -12.26
CA LYS A 251 -14.19 11.17 -13.37
C LYS A 251 -14.68 12.61 -13.32
N ALA A 252 -15.13 13.09 -12.16
CA ALA A 252 -15.62 14.46 -11.99
C ALA A 252 -14.55 15.52 -12.28
N ILE A 253 -13.28 15.22 -11.99
CA ILE A 253 -12.17 16.13 -12.25
C ILE A 253 -11.68 16.01 -13.69
N PHE A 254 -11.35 14.79 -14.16
CA PHE A 254 -10.50 14.60 -15.34
C PHE A 254 -11.24 14.18 -16.61
N LEU A 255 -12.48 13.72 -16.55
CA LEU A 255 -13.24 13.35 -17.75
C LEU A 255 -13.46 14.59 -18.63
N GLY A 256 -13.10 14.46 -19.91
CA GLY A 256 -13.20 15.55 -20.89
C GLY A 256 -12.14 16.65 -20.75
N SER A 257 -11.16 16.49 -19.85
CA SER A 257 -10.03 17.42 -19.70
C SER A 257 -8.86 17.06 -20.63
N GLN A 258 -7.82 17.90 -20.63
CA GLN A 258 -6.56 17.66 -21.36
C GLN A 258 -5.60 16.71 -20.59
N THR A 259 -5.98 16.28 -19.38
CA THR A 259 -5.14 15.38 -18.56
C THR A 259 -5.18 13.98 -19.15
N VAL A 260 -4.01 13.42 -19.45
CA VAL A 260 -3.88 12.04 -19.93
C VAL A 260 -3.92 11.08 -18.75
N VAL A 261 -4.84 10.11 -18.77
CA VAL A 261 -5.04 9.17 -17.67
C VAL A 261 -4.48 7.79 -18.02
N THR A 262 -3.71 7.21 -17.10
CA THR A 262 -3.18 5.85 -17.21
C THR A 262 -3.61 5.04 -15.99
N ALA A 263 -4.46 4.04 -16.19
CA ALA A 263 -4.86 3.09 -15.15
C ALA A 263 -4.08 1.78 -15.31
N VAL A 264 -3.47 1.30 -14.22
CA VAL A 264 -2.66 0.07 -14.23
C VAL A 264 -3.12 -0.85 -13.11
N GLY A 265 -3.30 -2.14 -13.40
CA GLY A 265 -3.70 -3.10 -12.38
C GLY A 265 -4.00 -4.48 -12.94
N ASP A 266 -4.57 -5.34 -12.11
CA ASP A 266 -4.94 -6.71 -12.44
C ASP A 266 -6.20 -7.15 -11.68
N ASN A 267 -7.34 -7.28 -12.36
CA ASN A 267 -8.61 -7.71 -11.76
C ASN A 267 -8.50 -9.04 -11.00
N LYS A 268 -7.59 -9.93 -11.42
CA LYS A 268 -7.34 -11.20 -10.74
C LYS A 268 -6.71 -11.05 -9.34
N GLN A 269 -6.16 -9.87 -9.04
CA GLN A 269 -5.61 -9.51 -7.72
C GLN A 269 -6.54 -8.63 -6.90
N GLN A 270 -7.83 -8.58 -7.24
CA GLN A 270 -8.83 -7.82 -6.52
C GLN A 270 -9.23 -8.55 -5.22
N ILE A 271 -8.70 -8.10 -4.09
CA ILE A 271 -8.94 -8.65 -2.76
C ILE A 271 -9.52 -7.62 -1.78
N MET A 272 -10.03 -6.50 -2.31
CA MET A 272 -10.59 -5.38 -1.53
C MET A 272 -12.08 -5.16 -1.82
N ARG A 273 -12.82 -6.19 -2.29
CA ARG A 273 -14.27 -6.10 -2.55
C ARG A 273 -15.05 -5.77 -1.27
N TRP A 274 -14.61 -6.29 -0.14
CA TRP A 274 -15.16 -5.94 1.18
C TRP A 274 -15.02 -4.44 1.50
N ALA A 275 -14.02 -3.73 0.95
CA ALA A 275 -13.78 -2.30 1.11
C ALA A 275 -14.45 -1.44 0.01
N MET A 276 -15.52 -1.93 -0.61
CA MET A 276 -16.31 -1.25 -1.65
C MET A 276 -15.55 -1.00 -2.98
N ALA A 277 -14.53 -1.81 -3.31
CA ALA A 277 -13.95 -1.77 -4.64
C ALA A 277 -15.00 -2.05 -5.72
N MET A 278 -14.87 -1.40 -6.89
CA MET A 278 -15.74 -1.62 -8.04
C MET A 278 -15.61 -3.06 -8.56
N ASP A 279 -16.66 -3.62 -9.12
CA ASP A 279 -16.62 -4.99 -9.66
C ASP A 279 -15.66 -5.12 -10.85
N ASP A 280 -15.73 -4.23 -11.82
CA ASP A 280 -14.79 -4.15 -12.95
C ASP A 280 -14.49 -2.67 -13.31
N PRO A 281 -13.51 -2.05 -12.63
CA PRO A 281 -13.18 -0.66 -12.89
C PRO A 281 -12.57 -0.43 -14.27
N PHE A 282 -11.91 -1.45 -14.88
CA PHE A 282 -11.28 -1.29 -16.18
C PHE A 282 -12.30 -1.12 -17.30
N VAL A 283 -13.39 -1.88 -17.29
CA VAL A 283 -14.47 -1.75 -18.28
C VAL A 283 -15.09 -0.36 -18.20
N ALA A 284 -15.39 0.13 -16.99
CA ALA A 284 -15.93 1.48 -16.79
C ALA A 284 -14.94 2.55 -17.30
N PHE A 285 -13.66 2.43 -16.96
CA PHE A 285 -12.61 3.37 -17.37
C PHE A 285 -12.42 3.40 -18.90
N GLU A 286 -12.37 2.25 -19.55
CA GLU A 286 -12.24 2.14 -21.01
C GLU A 286 -13.39 2.80 -21.73
N ALA A 287 -14.63 2.62 -21.22
CA ALA A 287 -15.82 3.23 -21.79
C ALA A 287 -15.84 4.76 -21.58
N ASP A 288 -15.63 5.24 -20.36
CA ASP A 288 -15.72 6.65 -20.01
C ASP A 288 -14.59 7.49 -20.61
N PHE A 289 -13.33 7.05 -20.46
CA PHE A 289 -12.14 7.78 -20.89
C PHE A 289 -11.65 7.41 -22.29
N LYS A 290 -12.36 6.51 -23.00
CA LYS A 290 -11.96 5.96 -24.31
C LYS A 290 -10.50 5.43 -24.27
N ALA A 291 -10.16 4.79 -23.15
CA ALA A 291 -8.81 4.33 -22.91
C ALA A 291 -8.49 3.06 -23.71
N GLN A 292 -7.32 3.01 -24.32
CA GLN A 292 -6.88 1.84 -25.05
C GLN A 292 -6.33 0.78 -24.09
N ARG A 293 -6.89 -0.42 -24.15
CA ARG A 293 -6.43 -1.59 -23.37
C ARG A 293 -5.08 -2.09 -23.89
N THR A 294 -4.14 -2.32 -22.98
CA THR A 294 -2.79 -2.79 -23.31
C THR A 294 -2.36 -3.83 -22.25
N PRO A 295 -2.23 -5.12 -22.59
CA PRO A 295 -1.74 -6.14 -21.65
C PRO A 295 -0.22 -6.09 -21.54
N LEU A 296 0.34 -6.30 -20.32
CA LEU A 296 1.74 -6.66 -20.13
C LEU A 296 1.87 -8.19 -20.07
N LEU A 297 2.78 -8.73 -20.85
CA LEU A 297 2.90 -10.16 -21.04
C LEU A 297 4.10 -10.78 -20.31
N ASN A 298 5.13 -9.99 -20.00
CA ASN A 298 6.31 -10.49 -19.33
C ASN A 298 6.12 -10.61 -17.82
N ASN A 299 6.67 -11.66 -17.22
CA ASN A 299 6.78 -11.83 -15.78
C ASN A 299 8.26 -11.86 -15.39
N TYR A 300 8.70 -10.82 -14.70
CA TYR A 300 10.10 -10.62 -14.26
C TYR A 300 10.35 -11.12 -12.82
N ARG A 301 9.35 -11.78 -12.20
CA ARG A 301 9.41 -12.23 -10.81
C ARG A 301 9.61 -13.74 -10.70
N SER A 302 8.70 -14.49 -11.30
CA SER A 302 8.52 -15.90 -10.98
C SER A 302 9.17 -16.81 -12.02
N SER A 303 9.71 -17.94 -11.56
CA SER A 303 10.28 -18.99 -12.40
C SER A 303 9.27 -19.53 -13.42
N PRO A 304 9.72 -20.15 -14.53
CA PRO A 304 8.82 -20.67 -15.57
C PRO A 304 7.78 -21.66 -15.04
N ASP A 305 8.14 -22.51 -14.09
CA ASP A 305 7.21 -23.47 -13.49
C ASP A 305 6.09 -22.77 -12.70
N LEU A 306 6.45 -21.78 -11.88
CA LEU A 306 5.45 -20.98 -11.17
C LEU A 306 4.57 -20.17 -12.13
N VAL A 307 5.13 -19.62 -13.21
CA VAL A 307 4.34 -18.88 -14.22
C VAL A 307 3.33 -19.80 -14.92
N ARG A 308 3.71 -21.05 -15.23
CA ARG A 308 2.80 -22.06 -15.78
C ARG A 308 1.62 -22.35 -14.84
N ILE A 309 1.89 -22.49 -13.53
CA ILE A 309 0.84 -22.70 -12.53
C ILE A 309 -0.02 -21.45 -12.38
N GLN A 310 0.60 -20.27 -12.34
CA GLN A 310 -0.11 -18.97 -12.29
C GLN A 310 -1.10 -18.83 -13.45
N ASP A 311 -0.76 -19.25 -14.65
CA ASP A 311 -1.65 -19.16 -15.82
C ASP A 311 -2.92 -19.99 -15.63
N VAL A 312 -2.82 -21.20 -15.04
CA VAL A 312 -3.99 -22.04 -14.72
C VAL A 312 -4.88 -21.36 -13.69
N LEU A 313 -4.30 -20.80 -12.62
CA LEU A 313 -5.04 -20.09 -11.58
C LEU A 313 -5.66 -18.79 -12.12
N ALA A 314 -4.94 -18.05 -12.96
CA ALA A 314 -5.40 -16.81 -13.58
C ALA A 314 -6.61 -17.07 -14.49
N LYS A 315 -6.59 -18.13 -15.29
CA LYS A 315 -7.70 -18.51 -16.19
C LYS A 315 -8.96 -18.97 -15.44
N ALA A 316 -8.83 -19.43 -14.21
CA ALA A 316 -9.98 -19.71 -13.35
C ALA A 316 -10.68 -18.43 -12.86
N LEU A 317 -9.93 -17.32 -12.72
CA LEU A 317 -10.46 -16.01 -12.32
C LEU A 317 -10.95 -15.18 -13.53
N ASP A 318 -10.23 -15.29 -14.66
CA ASP A 318 -10.54 -14.59 -15.90
C ASP A 318 -10.15 -15.47 -17.10
N THR A 319 -11.15 -16.05 -17.75
CA THR A 319 -10.96 -16.95 -18.91
C THR A 319 -10.29 -16.28 -20.11
N LYS A 320 -10.34 -14.92 -20.18
CA LYS A 320 -9.70 -14.12 -21.23
C LYS A 320 -8.31 -13.64 -20.84
N SER A 321 -7.77 -14.10 -19.69
CA SER A 321 -6.44 -13.72 -19.23
C SER A 321 -5.36 -14.11 -20.25
N SER A 322 -4.48 -13.16 -20.57
CA SER A 322 -3.31 -13.43 -21.41
C SER A 322 -2.32 -14.32 -20.66
N THR A 323 -1.72 -15.28 -21.37
CA THR A 323 -0.69 -16.16 -20.80
C THR A 323 0.62 -15.39 -20.63
N PRO A 324 1.14 -15.25 -19.38
CA PRO A 324 2.39 -14.54 -19.13
C PRO A 324 3.61 -15.37 -19.54
N VAL A 325 4.71 -14.69 -19.86
CA VAL A 325 6.00 -15.30 -20.22
C VAL A 325 7.03 -14.96 -19.16
N SER A 326 7.59 -15.98 -18.49
CA SER A 326 8.67 -15.77 -17.51
C SER A 326 9.93 -15.23 -18.20
N GLN A 327 10.52 -14.19 -17.58
CA GLN A 327 11.82 -13.61 -17.95
C GLN A 327 12.92 -14.02 -16.97
N THR A 328 12.62 -14.91 -16.02
CA THR A 328 13.58 -15.38 -15.00
C THR A 328 13.85 -16.87 -15.17
N GLY A 329 15.01 -17.34 -14.70
CA GLY A 329 15.35 -18.75 -14.64
C GLY A 329 14.81 -19.44 -13.38
N GLY A 330 14.71 -20.77 -13.43
CA GLY A 330 14.57 -21.60 -12.23
C GLY A 330 15.93 -21.77 -11.56
N THR A 331 16.01 -21.52 -10.25
CA THR A 331 17.25 -21.62 -9.46
C THR A 331 17.21 -22.74 -8.42
N ILE A 332 16.06 -23.38 -8.25
CA ILE A 332 15.86 -24.46 -7.27
C ILE A 332 15.77 -25.83 -7.94
N ALA A 333 16.16 -26.86 -7.21
CA ALA A 333 15.90 -28.25 -7.63
C ALA A 333 14.50 -28.71 -7.23
N GLY A 334 13.90 -29.57 -8.05
CA GLY A 334 12.58 -30.16 -7.80
C GLY A 334 11.39 -29.27 -8.14
N ASP A 335 10.23 -29.64 -7.62
CA ASP A 335 8.96 -28.96 -7.91
C ASP A 335 8.94 -27.53 -7.34
N GLY A 336 8.54 -26.56 -8.16
CA GLY A 336 8.36 -25.15 -7.73
C GLY A 336 7.13 -24.97 -6.82
N CYS A 337 6.16 -25.89 -6.86
CA CYS A 337 4.98 -25.83 -5.99
C CYS A 337 4.59 -27.23 -5.49
N ALA A 338 4.18 -27.32 -4.22
CA ALA A 338 3.65 -28.52 -3.60
C ALA A 338 2.63 -28.19 -2.50
N VAL A 339 1.74 -29.14 -2.23
CA VAL A 339 0.91 -29.17 -1.02
C VAL A 339 1.52 -30.19 -0.06
N TRP A 340 1.76 -29.81 1.17
CA TRP A 340 2.28 -30.68 2.22
C TRP A 340 1.21 -30.99 3.25
N ASP A 341 0.98 -32.29 3.48
CA ASP A 341 -0.01 -32.80 4.39
C ASP A 341 0.62 -33.22 5.71
N PHE A 342 0.11 -32.69 6.80
CA PHE A 342 0.50 -32.99 8.18
C PHE A 342 -0.68 -33.51 9.00
N THR A 343 -0.39 -34.28 10.03
CA THR A 343 -1.40 -34.75 10.98
C THR A 343 -1.75 -33.68 12.01
N THR A 344 -0.75 -32.93 12.52
CA THR A 344 -0.93 -31.89 13.54
C THR A 344 -0.21 -30.58 13.21
N PRO A 345 -0.64 -29.44 13.77
CA PRO A 345 0.02 -28.14 13.60
C PRO A 345 1.46 -28.11 14.13
N GLU A 346 1.78 -28.89 15.17
CA GLU A 346 3.11 -28.97 15.76
C GLU A 346 4.09 -29.64 14.79
N LYS A 347 3.70 -30.80 14.21
CA LYS A 347 4.53 -31.45 13.18
C LYS A 347 4.72 -30.59 11.95
N GLU A 348 3.67 -29.86 11.56
CA GLU A 348 3.76 -28.86 10.49
C GLU A 348 4.81 -27.81 10.81
N ALA A 349 4.76 -27.22 12.03
CA ALA A 349 5.67 -26.17 12.47
C ALA A 349 7.12 -26.64 12.52
N ASP A 350 7.38 -27.81 13.09
CA ASP A 350 8.71 -28.42 13.17
C ASP A 350 9.30 -28.65 11.77
N TYR A 351 8.52 -29.27 10.88
CA TYR A 351 8.97 -29.54 9.52
C TYR A 351 9.25 -28.25 8.73
N LEU A 352 8.40 -27.21 8.89
CA LEU A 352 8.58 -25.94 8.21
C LEU A 352 9.84 -25.20 8.71
N ALA A 353 10.12 -25.25 10.00
CA ALA A 353 11.33 -24.64 10.56
C ALA A 353 12.60 -25.32 10.04
N GLU A 354 12.64 -26.67 10.07
CA GLU A 354 13.75 -27.47 9.50
C GLU A 354 13.92 -27.20 7.99
N PHE A 355 12.83 -27.14 7.26
CA PHE A 355 12.83 -26.86 5.82
C PHE A 355 13.44 -25.48 5.53
N VAL A 356 13.02 -24.42 6.24
CA VAL A 356 13.57 -23.08 6.06
C VAL A 356 15.07 -23.08 6.35
N LYS A 357 15.50 -23.66 7.47
CA LYS A 357 16.93 -23.76 7.85
C LYS A 357 17.75 -24.46 6.76
N LYS A 358 17.24 -25.60 6.28
CA LYS A 358 17.89 -26.36 5.19
C LYS A 358 18.00 -25.57 3.90
N GLN A 359 16.92 -24.89 3.49
CA GLN A 359 16.91 -24.11 2.25
C GLN A 359 17.83 -22.88 2.31
N MET A 360 17.92 -22.24 3.49
CA MET A 360 18.87 -21.15 3.70
C MET A 360 20.31 -21.62 3.48
N ALA A 361 20.67 -22.80 4.01
CA ALA A 361 22.00 -23.36 3.84
C ALA A 361 22.28 -23.80 2.40
N GLU A 362 21.31 -24.48 1.76
CA GLU A 362 21.45 -25.05 0.41
C GLU A 362 21.57 -23.97 -0.67
N TYR A 363 20.73 -22.92 -0.62
CA TYR A 363 20.67 -21.88 -1.64
C TYR A 363 21.29 -20.55 -1.21
N LYS A 364 21.92 -20.48 -0.03
CA LYS A 364 22.52 -19.26 0.55
C LYS A 364 21.51 -18.13 0.68
N LEU A 365 20.30 -18.46 1.16
CA LEU A 365 19.21 -17.53 1.33
C LEU A 365 19.24 -16.89 2.72
N ALA A 366 18.78 -15.65 2.81
CA ALA A 366 18.53 -14.95 4.07
C ALA A 366 17.12 -15.27 4.62
N PRO A 367 16.86 -15.12 5.92
CA PRO A 367 15.52 -15.26 6.48
C PRO A 367 14.44 -14.44 5.74
N ARG A 368 14.78 -13.24 5.29
CA ARG A 368 13.89 -12.35 4.53
C ARG A 368 13.57 -12.82 3.11
N ASP A 369 14.26 -13.82 2.59
CA ASP A 369 13.91 -14.46 1.31
C ASP A 369 12.70 -15.39 1.42
N PHE A 370 12.29 -15.73 2.63
CA PHE A 370 11.10 -16.51 2.93
C PHE A 370 9.96 -15.62 3.40
N SER A 371 8.73 -16.10 3.24
CA SER A 371 7.56 -15.55 3.92
C SER A 371 6.59 -16.65 4.29
N ILE A 372 6.07 -16.59 5.50
CA ILE A 372 4.95 -17.41 5.95
C ILE A 372 3.69 -16.57 5.78
N LEU A 373 2.78 -17.04 4.94
CA LEU A 373 1.50 -16.42 4.71
C LEU A 373 0.38 -17.21 5.37
N VAL A 374 -0.53 -16.48 5.98
CA VAL A 374 -1.77 -17.02 6.51
C VAL A 374 -2.96 -16.20 6.00
N ARG A 375 -4.14 -16.77 6.00
CA ARG A 375 -5.31 -16.01 5.58
C ARG A 375 -5.66 -14.89 6.55
N GLN A 376 -5.70 -15.21 7.84
CA GLN A 376 -6.08 -14.28 8.93
C GLN A 376 -5.38 -14.67 10.23
N LYS A 377 -5.47 -13.84 11.26
CA LYS A 377 -5.04 -14.12 12.65
C LYS A 377 -3.59 -14.60 12.75
N ALA A 378 -2.66 -13.89 12.10
CA ALA A 378 -1.24 -14.24 12.12
C ALA A 378 -0.68 -14.50 13.53
N ALA A 379 -1.18 -13.77 14.54
CA ALA A 379 -0.76 -13.96 15.93
C ALA A 379 -1.11 -15.35 16.52
N ASP A 380 -2.17 -16.00 16.04
CA ASP A 380 -2.52 -17.34 16.52
C ASP A 380 -1.60 -18.41 15.91
N TYR A 381 -1.24 -18.26 14.64
CA TYR A 381 -0.23 -19.13 14.00
C TYR A 381 1.17 -18.91 14.60
N MET A 382 1.50 -17.67 14.97
CA MET A 382 2.77 -17.34 15.64
C MET A 382 3.01 -18.20 16.89
N LYS A 383 1.98 -18.40 17.72
CA LYS A 383 2.08 -19.18 18.97
C LYS A 383 2.57 -20.62 18.78
N VAL A 384 2.24 -21.23 17.63
CA VAL A 384 2.65 -22.61 17.30
C VAL A 384 3.97 -22.63 16.53
N LEU A 385 4.16 -21.70 15.61
CA LEU A 385 5.35 -21.66 14.73
C LEU A 385 6.60 -21.18 15.45
N GLU A 386 6.48 -20.12 16.29
CA GLU A 386 7.63 -19.46 16.90
C GLU A 386 8.54 -20.39 17.73
N PRO A 387 8.00 -21.28 18.61
CA PRO A 387 8.87 -22.18 19.38
C PRO A 387 9.69 -23.12 18.49
N CYS A 388 9.11 -23.63 17.39
CA CYS A 388 9.78 -24.54 16.47
C CYS A 388 10.85 -23.81 15.64
N PHE A 389 10.57 -22.56 15.22
CA PHE A 389 11.55 -21.73 14.52
C PHE A 389 12.70 -21.34 15.45
N ALA A 390 12.40 -20.95 16.69
CA ALA A 390 13.43 -20.65 17.70
C ALA A 390 14.35 -21.85 18.01
N ALA A 391 13.81 -23.07 18.01
CA ALA A 391 14.58 -24.31 18.17
C ALA A 391 15.59 -24.53 17.02
N GLN A 392 15.39 -23.89 15.87
CA GLN A 392 16.29 -23.90 14.73
C GLN A 392 17.17 -22.63 14.62
N ASP A 393 17.23 -21.80 15.66
CA ASP A 393 17.88 -20.47 15.66
C ASP A 393 17.32 -19.52 14.58
N LEU A 394 16.04 -19.61 14.29
CA LEU A 394 15.32 -18.76 13.36
C LEU A 394 14.36 -17.84 14.10
N TYR A 395 14.39 -16.55 13.78
CA TYR A 395 13.41 -15.60 14.30
C TYR A 395 12.21 -15.52 13.37
N LEU A 396 11.01 -15.60 13.94
CA LEU A 396 9.77 -15.38 13.22
C LEU A 396 9.22 -14.01 13.64
N ARG A 397 8.87 -13.14 12.68
CA ARG A 397 8.33 -11.81 12.98
C ARG A 397 6.93 -11.62 12.37
N ASN A 398 5.96 -11.30 13.22
CA ASN A 398 4.63 -10.94 12.77
C ASN A 398 4.62 -9.49 12.23
N GLU A 399 4.67 -9.35 10.91
CA GLU A 399 4.66 -8.04 10.22
C GLU A 399 3.31 -7.30 10.36
N ALA A 400 2.25 -8.00 10.76
CA ALA A 400 0.94 -7.42 11.02
C ALA A 400 0.74 -6.97 12.48
N ALA A 401 1.78 -7.11 13.33
CA ALA A 401 1.71 -6.71 14.73
C ALA A 401 1.41 -5.22 14.85
N GLN A 402 0.62 -4.86 15.86
CA GLN A 402 0.34 -3.47 16.19
C GLN A 402 1.43 -2.93 17.12
N ILE A 403 2.04 -1.81 16.76
CA ILE A 403 3.06 -1.10 17.54
C ILE A 403 2.46 0.23 17.98
N GLY A 404 1.89 0.26 19.19
CA GLY A 404 1.14 1.43 19.64
C GLY A 404 0.03 1.81 18.64
N PRO A 405 0.03 3.03 18.08
CA PRO A 405 -1.02 3.49 17.19
C PRO A 405 -0.89 3.03 15.73
N ILE A 406 0.18 2.32 15.34
CA ILE A 406 0.48 1.99 13.94
C ILE A 406 0.85 0.52 13.78
N ALA A 407 0.50 -0.11 12.64
CA ALA A 407 0.96 -1.46 12.33
C ALA A 407 2.43 -1.47 11.92
N LEU A 408 3.21 -2.49 12.34
CA LEU A 408 4.65 -2.58 12.09
C LEU A 408 5.02 -2.40 10.61
N GLN A 409 4.33 -3.08 9.72
CA GLN A 409 4.59 -2.96 8.28
C GLN A 409 4.34 -1.54 7.76
N GLU A 410 3.34 -0.84 8.28
CA GLU A 410 3.04 0.55 7.92
C GLU A 410 4.11 1.50 8.46
N LEU A 411 4.52 1.29 9.71
CA LEU A 411 5.61 2.05 10.33
C LEU A 411 6.90 1.97 9.52
N LEU A 412 7.32 0.75 9.14
CA LEU A 412 8.58 0.54 8.40
C LEU A 412 8.52 1.07 6.94
N ALA A 413 7.33 1.26 6.39
CA ALA A 413 7.13 1.82 5.05
C ALA A 413 7.08 3.35 5.02
N GLU A 414 7.00 4.03 6.17
CA GLU A 414 6.93 5.49 6.24
C GLU A 414 8.29 6.14 5.95
N ASP A 415 8.30 7.19 5.13
CA ASP A 415 9.53 7.93 4.74
C ASP A 415 10.30 8.46 5.97
N VAL A 416 9.59 8.88 7.01
CA VAL A 416 10.20 9.32 8.29
C VAL A 416 10.92 8.17 8.97
N SER A 417 10.34 6.98 9.02
CA SER A 417 10.98 5.80 9.62
C SER A 417 12.25 5.41 8.87
N GLU A 418 12.23 5.45 7.54
CA GLU A 418 13.41 5.18 6.71
C GLU A 418 14.55 6.16 7.02
N ILE A 419 14.25 7.46 7.11
CA ILE A 419 15.26 8.48 7.42
C ILE A 419 15.81 8.29 8.82
N ILE A 420 14.96 8.04 9.82
CA ILE A 420 15.38 7.78 11.20
C ILE A 420 16.33 6.60 11.26
N VAL A 421 15.97 5.47 10.64
CA VAL A 421 16.82 4.26 10.61
C VAL A 421 18.14 4.54 9.89
N THR A 422 18.11 5.23 8.75
CA THR A 422 19.34 5.59 8.00
C THR A 422 20.29 6.44 8.84
N VAL A 423 19.74 7.43 9.56
CA VAL A 423 20.55 8.27 10.47
C VAL A 423 21.07 7.45 11.66
N LEU A 424 20.25 6.60 12.29
CA LEU A 424 20.69 5.73 13.38
C LEU A 424 21.79 4.76 12.92
N ARG A 425 21.67 4.16 11.74
CA ARG A 425 22.72 3.32 11.14
C ARG A 425 24.02 4.10 10.95
N LEU A 426 23.95 5.33 10.47
CA LEU A 426 25.14 6.18 10.37
C LEU A 426 25.78 6.46 11.73
N LEU A 427 24.96 6.87 12.71
CA LEU A 427 25.43 7.28 14.04
C LEU A 427 26.10 6.15 14.84
N THR A 428 25.74 4.91 14.53
CA THR A 428 26.09 3.73 15.32
C THR A 428 27.05 2.76 14.62
N SER A 429 27.31 2.95 13.32
CA SER A 429 28.17 2.06 12.53
C SER A 429 29.62 2.53 12.52
N ALA A 430 30.56 1.60 12.75
CA ALA A 430 32.00 1.86 12.64
C ALA A 430 32.47 2.08 11.17
N ARG A 431 31.72 1.57 10.18
CA ARG A 431 31.99 1.70 8.73
C ARG A 431 30.73 2.19 8.02
N ALA A 432 30.58 3.49 7.96
CA ALA A 432 29.31 4.13 7.59
C ALA A 432 29.27 4.74 6.18
N GLY A 433 30.21 4.44 5.28
CA GLY A 433 30.39 5.15 4.01
C GLY A 433 29.13 5.24 3.14
N ARG A 434 28.34 4.16 3.01
CA ARG A 434 27.08 4.15 2.29
C ARG A 434 26.02 5.00 3.02
N HIS A 435 25.82 4.77 4.30
CA HIS A 435 24.85 5.52 5.10
C HIS A 435 25.21 6.99 5.22
N TRP A 436 26.51 7.32 5.17
CA TRP A 436 26.98 8.71 5.13
C TRP A 436 26.43 9.45 3.91
N SER A 437 26.64 8.90 2.72
CA SER A 437 26.16 9.51 1.48
C SER A 437 24.64 9.62 1.47
N GLU A 438 23.93 8.57 1.86
CA GLU A 438 22.46 8.53 1.95
C GLU A 438 21.93 9.60 2.93
N CYS A 439 22.55 9.76 4.12
CA CYS A 439 22.17 10.79 5.08
C CYS A 439 22.42 12.21 4.55
N VAL A 440 23.60 12.46 3.98
CA VAL A 440 23.90 13.79 3.42
C VAL A 440 22.92 14.16 2.33
N GLU A 441 22.63 13.25 1.41
CA GLU A 441 21.67 13.49 0.32
C GLU A 441 20.25 13.71 0.84
N SER A 442 19.78 12.89 1.79
CA SER A 442 18.47 13.03 2.40
C SER A 442 18.32 14.37 3.14
N ILE A 443 19.32 14.78 3.92
CA ILE A 443 19.27 16.06 4.65
C ILE A 443 19.36 17.25 3.68
N CYS A 444 20.18 17.17 2.62
CA CYS A 444 20.24 18.21 1.60
C CYS A 444 18.88 18.37 0.90
N MET A 445 18.26 17.26 0.52
CA MET A 445 16.93 17.24 -0.08
C MET A 445 15.87 17.85 0.86
N LEU A 446 15.86 17.46 2.13
CA LEU A 446 14.93 17.98 3.14
C LEU A 446 15.10 19.49 3.39
N ARG A 447 16.31 20.01 3.22
CA ARG A 447 16.61 21.45 3.35
C ARG A 447 16.41 22.21 2.04
N GLY A 448 15.98 21.55 0.98
CA GLY A 448 15.76 22.18 -0.34
C GLY A 448 17.03 22.72 -0.98
N LEU A 449 18.19 22.16 -0.67
CA LEU A 449 19.46 22.58 -1.24
C LEU A 449 19.54 22.15 -2.71
N ALA A 450 19.96 23.06 -3.58
CA ALA A 450 20.23 22.73 -4.96
C ALA A 450 21.45 21.80 -5.09
N SER A 451 21.48 20.98 -6.14
CA SER A 451 22.56 19.99 -6.33
C SER A 451 23.94 20.62 -6.52
N ASP A 452 24.00 21.88 -6.92
CA ASP A 452 25.20 22.71 -7.14
C ASP A 452 25.50 23.64 -5.95
N ASP A 453 24.73 23.57 -4.84
CA ASP A 453 25.01 24.35 -3.63
C ASP A 453 26.08 23.64 -2.77
N GLU A 454 27.34 23.77 -3.17
CA GLU A 454 28.49 23.21 -2.44
C GLU A 454 28.61 23.79 -1.02
N SER A 455 28.28 25.08 -0.82
CA SER A 455 28.36 25.72 0.49
C SER A 455 27.32 25.16 1.45
N GLY A 456 26.06 25.04 1.01
CA GLY A 456 24.98 24.40 1.76
C GLY A 456 25.30 22.95 2.11
N ARG A 457 25.80 22.18 1.14
CA ARG A 457 26.23 20.79 1.33
C ARG A 457 27.36 20.68 2.35
N ALA A 458 28.38 21.53 2.27
CA ALA A 458 29.48 21.56 3.25
C ALA A 458 29.01 21.89 4.67
N LYS A 459 27.98 22.74 4.81
CA LYS A 459 27.36 23.01 6.11
C LYS A 459 26.60 21.81 6.65
N VAL A 460 25.86 21.07 5.80
CA VAL A 460 25.20 19.82 6.18
C VAL A 460 26.21 18.81 6.66
N VAL A 461 27.32 18.63 5.94
CA VAL A 461 28.39 17.69 6.31
C VAL A 461 29.01 18.04 7.68
N ARG A 462 29.32 19.32 7.94
CA ARG A 462 29.84 19.74 9.25
C ARG A 462 28.85 19.45 10.39
N ASN A 463 27.60 19.88 10.21
CA ASN A 463 26.56 19.67 11.23
C ASN A 463 26.31 18.18 11.52
N LEU A 464 26.39 17.33 10.48
CA LEU A 464 26.21 15.89 10.62
C LEU A 464 27.39 15.26 11.38
N ASN A 465 28.63 15.68 11.09
CA ASN A 465 29.81 15.24 11.84
C ASN A 465 29.72 15.61 13.34
N ASP A 466 29.35 16.85 13.63
CA ASP A 466 29.19 17.35 15.00
C ASP A 466 28.10 16.57 15.74
N PHE A 467 26.98 16.30 15.06
CA PHE A 467 25.89 15.51 15.63
C PHE A 467 26.30 14.06 15.90
N CYS A 468 27.00 13.41 14.95
CA CYS A 468 27.54 12.04 15.15
C CYS A 468 28.40 11.95 16.40
N ALA A 469 29.36 12.88 16.57
CA ALA A 469 30.24 12.90 17.72
C ALA A 469 29.50 13.12 19.05
N GLN A 470 28.48 13.99 19.07
CA GLN A 470 27.67 14.24 20.26
C GLN A 470 26.75 13.07 20.58
N PHE A 471 26.13 12.46 19.57
CA PHE A 471 25.21 11.32 19.72
C PHE A 471 25.94 10.12 20.32
N GLN A 472 27.09 9.74 19.77
CA GLN A 472 27.89 8.62 20.27
C GLN A 472 28.33 8.78 21.72
N LYS A 473 28.56 10.01 22.16
CA LYS A 473 28.89 10.29 23.57
C LYS A 473 27.66 10.16 24.49
N ARG A 474 26.49 10.57 24.03
CA ARG A 474 25.25 10.54 24.82
C ARG A 474 24.59 9.16 24.83
N HIS A 475 24.67 8.44 23.73
CA HIS A 475 23.99 7.18 23.50
C HIS A 475 24.97 6.09 23.02
N PRO A 476 25.97 5.72 23.84
CA PRO A 476 27.00 4.73 23.46
C PRO A 476 26.44 3.31 23.31
N VAL A 477 25.28 3.03 23.93
CA VAL A 477 24.56 1.75 23.89
C VAL A 477 23.11 1.98 23.49
N PRO A 478 22.40 0.94 22.98
CA PRO A 478 20.97 1.03 22.71
C PRO A 478 20.16 1.46 23.94
N PRO A 479 18.97 2.06 23.76
CA PRO A 479 18.13 2.43 24.88
C PRO A 479 17.65 1.22 25.68
N SER A 480 17.51 1.38 26.98
CA SER A 480 17.09 0.32 27.89
C SER A 480 15.60 0.37 28.24
N ASP A 481 14.95 1.48 27.92
CA ASP A 481 13.54 1.76 28.24
C ASP A 481 12.93 2.78 27.27
N GLU A 482 11.60 2.97 27.39
CA GLU A 482 10.85 3.90 26.55
C GLU A 482 11.30 5.36 26.73
N VAL A 483 11.72 5.76 27.94
CA VAL A 483 12.15 7.15 28.22
C VAL A 483 13.42 7.47 27.45
N SER A 484 14.41 6.56 27.49
CA SER A 484 15.65 6.71 26.72
C SER A 484 15.43 6.61 25.21
N SER A 485 14.51 5.74 24.75
CA SER A 485 14.10 5.67 23.35
C SER A 485 13.47 6.97 22.86
N ARG A 486 12.61 7.59 23.68
CA ARG A 486 12.00 8.88 23.38
C ARG A 486 13.02 10.01 23.33
N ALA A 487 13.97 10.04 24.24
CA ALA A 487 15.05 11.04 24.24
C ALA A 487 15.90 10.95 22.96
N ILE A 488 16.21 9.73 22.50
CA ILE A 488 16.91 9.49 21.23
C ILE A 488 16.08 10.01 20.05
N MET A 489 14.79 9.70 20.02
CA MET A 489 13.91 10.15 18.95
C MET A 489 13.78 11.66 18.90
N ASP A 490 13.66 12.33 20.05
CA ASP A 490 13.62 13.79 20.16
C ASP A 490 14.93 14.43 19.66
N ASP A 491 16.09 13.86 20.00
CA ASP A 491 17.40 14.31 19.49
C ASP A 491 17.47 14.22 17.95
N LEU A 492 16.99 13.12 17.37
CA LEU A 492 16.94 12.91 15.91
C LEU A 492 16.00 13.93 15.25
N ILE A 493 14.79 14.09 15.75
CA ILE A 493 13.81 15.04 15.22
C ILE A 493 14.33 16.48 15.31
N LYS A 494 14.98 16.82 16.41
CA LYS A 494 15.60 18.14 16.61
C LYS A 494 16.74 18.39 15.62
N PHE A 495 17.59 17.39 15.37
CA PHE A 495 18.70 17.49 14.42
C PHE A 495 18.23 17.62 12.97
N ILE A 496 17.31 16.76 12.53
CA ILE A 496 16.78 16.74 11.16
C ILE A 496 15.90 17.98 10.94
N GLY A 497 15.08 18.32 11.93
CA GLY A 497 14.09 19.39 11.93
C GLY A 497 12.67 18.87 11.70
N ARG A 498 11.76 19.13 12.66
CA ARG A 498 10.35 18.69 12.55
C ARG A 498 9.68 19.23 11.29
N GLY A 499 9.91 20.51 10.94
CA GLY A 499 9.34 21.12 9.73
C GLY A 499 9.78 20.44 8.44
N GLN A 500 11.04 20.02 8.38
CA GLN A 500 11.62 19.28 7.26
C GLN A 500 11.00 17.89 7.14
N LEU A 501 10.86 17.17 8.26
CA LEU A 501 10.21 15.85 8.28
C LEU A 501 8.73 15.95 7.85
N LEU A 502 7.99 16.95 8.30
CA LEU A 502 6.62 17.21 7.85
C LEU A 502 6.52 17.50 6.35
N SER A 503 7.61 17.96 5.71
CA SER A 503 7.62 18.23 4.27
C SER A 503 7.74 16.97 3.40
N LEU A 504 8.10 15.82 3.96
CA LEU A 504 8.24 14.54 3.25
C LEU A 504 6.93 14.06 2.63
N SER A 505 5.84 14.25 3.36
CA SER A 505 4.52 13.82 2.89
C SER A 505 3.44 14.84 3.27
N PRO A 506 2.48 15.13 2.38
CA PRO A 506 1.29 15.89 2.75
C PRO A 506 0.52 15.30 3.93
N ALA A 507 0.54 13.97 4.08
CA ALA A 507 -0.11 13.27 5.19
C ALA A 507 0.46 13.64 6.57
N TYR A 508 1.74 13.99 6.64
CA TYR A 508 2.38 14.39 7.90
C TYR A 508 2.00 15.78 8.37
N ARG A 509 1.54 16.64 7.46
CA ARG A 509 1.09 18.01 7.80
C ARG A 509 -0.36 18.04 8.27
N GLN A 510 -1.06 16.92 8.21
CA GLN A 510 -2.50 16.83 8.43
C GLN A 510 -2.79 15.90 9.61
N GLY A 511 -3.53 16.42 10.60
CA GLY A 511 -3.90 15.65 11.78
C GLY A 511 -2.69 15.23 12.62
N ASP A 512 -2.80 14.06 13.25
CA ASP A 512 -1.83 13.49 14.20
C ASP A 512 -0.97 12.35 13.61
N TRP A 513 -1.01 12.15 12.28
CA TRP A 513 -0.35 10.99 11.66
C TRP A 513 1.17 10.99 11.87
N PHE A 514 1.82 12.15 11.74
CA PHE A 514 3.24 12.26 12.02
C PHE A 514 3.58 11.84 13.44
N ASP A 515 2.80 12.31 14.42
CA ASP A 515 3.03 11.99 15.83
C ASP A 515 2.78 10.51 16.12
N LYS A 516 1.80 9.89 15.48
CA LYS A 516 1.57 8.43 15.52
C LYS A 516 2.75 7.63 14.95
N VAL A 517 3.33 8.08 13.85
CA VAL A 517 4.53 7.44 13.26
C VAL A 517 5.72 7.55 14.22
N ILE A 518 5.95 8.73 14.80
CA ILE A 518 7.04 8.94 15.77
C ILE A 518 6.82 8.12 17.05
N GLU A 519 5.60 8.07 17.56
CA GLU A 519 5.26 7.22 18.72
C GLU A 519 5.51 5.74 18.41
N GLY A 520 5.02 5.25 17.27
CA GLY A 520 5.28 3.88 16.82
C GLY A 520 6.77 3.58 16.68
N ALA A 521 7.54 4.50 16.07
CA ALA A 521 8.99 4.36 15.93
C ALA A 521 9.70 4.31 17.28
N THR A 522 9.26 5.12 18.24
CA THR A 522 9.80 5.14 19.61
C THR A 522 9.54 3.80 20.32
N LEU A 523 8.30 3.34 20.31
CA LEU A 523 7.92 2.05 20.91
C LEU A 523 8.61 0.86 20.25
N HIS A 524 8.79 0.93 18.93
CA HIS A 524 9.47 -0.13 18.20
C HIS A 524 10.98 -0.13 18.47
N LEU A 525 11.61 1.05 18.62
CA LEU A 525 13.01 1.17 19.02
C LEU A 525 13.23 0.59 20.43
N ASP A 526 12.37 0.92 21.38
CA ASP A 526 12.40 0.36 22.73
C ASP A 526 12.29 -1.17 22.69
N ALA A 527 11.30 -1.71 21.99
CA ALA A 527 11.09 -3.15 21.87
C ALA A 527 12.28 -3.87 21.20
N SER A 528 12.85 -3.26 20.16
CA SER A 528 13.98 -3.82 19.40
C SER A 528 15.32 -3.74 20.15
N SER A 529 15.42 -2.84 21.11
CA SER A 529 16.63 -2.67 21.92
C SER A 529 16.68 -3.60 23.14
N ARG A 530 15.54 -4.16 23.55
CA ARG A 530 15.49 -5.10 24.69
C ARG A 530 16.26 -6.37 24.39
N GLY A 531 17.32 -6.61 25.16
CA GLY A 531 18.21 -7.76 24.97
C GLY A 531 19.21 -7.62 23.82
N ALA A 532 19.24 -6.48 23.14
CA ALA A 532 20.26 -6.21 22.14
C ALA A 532 21.64 -6.01 22.79
N THR A 533 22.67 -6.63 22.21
CA THR A 533 24.05 -6.52 22.68
C THR A 533 24.70 -5.19 22.35
N ASP A 534 24.29 -4.61 21.23
CA ASP A 534 24.83 -3.36 20.69
C ASP A 534 23.82 -2.72 19.73
N TRP A 535 24.14 -1.54 19.24
CA TRP A 535 23.30 -0.79 18.30
C TRP A 535 23.04 -1.53 16.97
N SER A 536 24.04 -2.25 16.44
CA SER A 536 23.85 -2.99 15.19
C SER A 536 22.77 -4.05 15.36
N HIS A 537 22.85 -4.80 16.46
CA HIS A 537 21.85 -5.81 16.79
C HIS A 537 20.46 -5.20 17.01
N ALA A 538 20.36 -4.09 17.77
CA ALA A 538 19.08 -3.40 17.97
C ALA A 538 18.43 -2.96 16.65
N LEU A 539 19.22 -2.40 15.75
CA LEU A 539 18.72 -1.95 14.44
C LEU A 539 18.42 -3.12 13.49
N ASP A 540 19.18 -4.23 13.57
CA ASP A 540 18.85 -5.44 12.81
C ASP A 540 17.53 -6.05 13.25
N VAL A 541 17.23 -6.03 14.56
CA VAL A 541 15.92 -6.43 15.10
C VAL A 541 14.83 -5.45 14.65
N TYR A 542 15.09 -4.14 14.73
CA TYR A 542 14.15 -3.10 14.29
C TYR A 542 13.73 -3.30 12.83
N GLU A 543 14.67 -3.49 11.93
CA GLU A 543 14.40 -3.73 10.51
C GLU A 543 13.95 -5.18 10.23
N GLY A 544 14.21 -6.12 11.18
CA GLY A 544 13.92 -7.55 11.03
C GLY A 544 14.80 -8.25 10.01
N VAL A 545 16.06 -7.85 9.91
CA VAL A 545 17.04 -8.38 8.93
C VAL A 545 17.16 -9.89 9.02
N HIS A 546 17.16 -10.42 10.25
CA HIS A 546 17.33 -11.83 10.55
C HIS A 546 16.03 -12.58 10.85
N ALA A 547 14.89 -11.97 10.53
CA ALA A 547 13.58 -12.56 10.80
C ALA A 547 12.90 -13.11 9.53
N VAL A 548 12.27 -14.27 9.66
CA VAL A 548 11.30 -14.78 8.66
C VAL A 548 9.99 -14.05 8.87
N PRO A 549 9.45 -13.33 7.87
CA PRO A 549 8.20 -12.61 8.02
C PRO A 549 6.99 -13.55 8.01
N LEU A 550 6.12 -13.37 8.99
CA LEU A 550 4.78 -13.96 9.07
C LEU A 550 3.75 -12.85 8.86
N MET A 551 2.83 -13.02 7.92
CA MET A 551 1.80 -12.02 7.63
C MET A 551 0.56 -12.62 7.00
N THR A 552 -0.49 -11.81 6.88
CA THR A 552 -1.69 -12.20 6.13
C THR A 552 -1.52 -11.98 4.62
N ILE A 553 -2.34 -12.67 3.81
CA ILE A 553 -2.40 -12.47 2.35
C ILE A 553 -2.53 -10.98 1.99
N HIS A 554 -3.43 -10.25 2.65
CA HIS A 554 -3.67 -8.83 2.38
C HIS A 554 -2.43 -7.96 2.62
N LYS A 555 -1.66 -8.28 3.64
CA LYS A 555 -0.40 -7.57 3.96
C LYS A 555 0.74 -7.94 3.00
N SER A 556 0.69 -9.11 2.36
CA SER A 556 1.72 -9.54 1.39
C SER A 556 1.56 -8.90 0.00
N LYS A 557 0.42 -8.24 -0.28
CA LYS A 557 0.18 -7.61 -1.59
C LYS A 557 1.20 -6.50 -1.86
N GLY A 558 1.88 -6.59 -3.01
CA GLY A 558 2.99 -5.69 -3.39
C GLY A 558 4.38 -6.26 -3.05
N LEU A 559 4.49 -7.20 -2.11
CA LEU A 559 5.76 -7.81 -1.71
C LEU A 559 6.12 -9.03 -2.57
N GLU A 560 7.37 -9.49 -2.46
CA GLU A 560 7.86 -10.66 -3.19
C GLU A 560 8.99 -11.36 -2.41
N TYR A 561 9.00 -12.68 -2.46
CA TYR A 561 9.91 -13.54 -1.71
C TYR A 561 10.47 -14.64 -2.59
N HIS A 562 11.65 -15.15 -2.27
CA HIS A 562 12.19 -16.32 -2.96
C HIS A 562 11.27 -17.53 -2.77
N THR A 563 10.89 -17.80 -1.52
CA THR A 563 10.02 -18.91 -1.14
C THR A 563 8.83 -18.41 -0.31
N VAL A 564 7.63 -18.78 -0.70
CA VAL A 564 6.40 -18.52 0.05
C VAL A 564 5.87 -19.82 0.63
N ILE A 565 5.60 -19.81 1.93
CA ILE A 565 4.96 -20.91 2.64
C ILE A 565 3.59 -20.43 3.10
N PHE A 566 2.53 -21.00 2.54
CA PHE A 566 1.17 -20.68 2.93
C PHE A 566 0.67 -21.71 3.94
N VAL A 567 0.43 -21.29 5.18
CA VAL A 567 -0.01 -22.16 6.26
C VAL A 567 -1.52 -22.05 6.45
N GLY A 568 -2.20 -23.22 6.56
CA GLY A 568 -3.64 -23.30 6.77
C GLY A 568 -4.44 -23.32 5.47
N LEU A 569 -4.14 -24.25 4.55
CA LEU A 569 -5.01 -24.53 3.41
C LEU A 569 -6.12 -25.51 3.84
N ASP A 570 -7.00 -25.06 4.75
CA ASP A 570 -8.07 -25.82 5.38
C ASP A 570 -9.39 -25.03 5.51
N ASP A 571 -10.48 -25.75 5.80
CA ASP A 571 -11.83 -25.22 5.88
C ASP A 571 -12.01 -24.16 6.97
N ASP A 572 -11.22 -24.23 8.05
CA ASP A 572 -11.34 -23.31 9.19
C ASP A 572 -10.66 -21.98 8.91
N ALA A 573 -9.48 -22.00 8.28
CA ALA A 573 -8.83 -20.79 7.79
C ALA A 573 -9.65 -20.10 6.70
N TRP A 574 -10.35 -20.88 5.85
CA TRP A 574 -11.14 -20.40 4.71
C TRP A 574 -12.65 -20.47 4.96
N TRP A 575 -13.09 -20.31 6.20
CA TRP A 575 -14.49 -20.45 6.64
C TRP A 575 -15.49 -19.63 5.79
N SER A 576 -15.07 -18.50 5.22
CA SER A 576 -15.91 -17.62 4.40
C SER A 576 -15.79 -17.88 2.90
N PHE A 577 -15.15 -18.97 2.46
CA PHE A 577 -14.93 -19.26 1.04
C PHE A 577 -16.24 -19.28 0.23
N ALA A 578 -17.29 -19.89 0.78
CA ALA A 578 -18.59 -19.98 0.11
C ALA A 578 -19.33 -18.64 0.01
N ASN A 579 -18.98 -17.63 0.83
CA ASN A 579 -19.65 -16.33 0.83
C ASN A 579 -19.23 -15.48 -0.37
N ASP A 580 -17.94 -15.55 -0.76
CA ASP A 580 -17.38 -14.93 -1.96
C ASP A 580 -16.18 -15.77 -2.45
N ALA A 581 -16.52 -16.80 -3.24
CA ALA A 581 -15.50 -17.71 -3.79
C ALA A 581 -14.54 -17.00 -4.76
N LEU A 582 -15.01 -15.95 -5.44
CA LEU A 582 -14.18 -15.18 -6.37
C LEU A 582 -13.10 -14.40 -5.62
N GLU A 583 -13.47 -13.63 -4.57
CA GLU A 583 -12.51 -12.90 -3.74
C GLU A 583 -11.55 -13.85 -3.03
N ALA A 584 -12.06 -14.99 -2.52
CA ALA A 584 -11.23 -16.00 -1.87
C ALA A 584 -10.21 -16.60 -2.84
N THR A 585 -10.62 -16.92 -4.07
CA THR A 585 -9.72 -17.43 -5.13
C THR A 585 -8.72 -16.37 -5.57
N ALA A 586 -9.12 -15.10 -5.66
CA ALA A 586 -8.21 -13.98 -5.91
C ALA A 586 -7.17 -13.83 -4.79
N GLY A 587 -7.58 -13.98 -3.52
CA GLY A 587 -6.66 -14.01 -2.38
C GLY A 587 -5.66 -15.15 -2.47
N PHE A 588 -6.12 -16.34 -2.82
CA PHE A 588 -5.26 -17.50 -3.06
C PHE A 588 -4.25 -17.23 -4.20
N PHE A 589 -4.71 -16.66 -5.30
CA PHE A 589 -3.86 -16.24 -6.41
C PHE A 589 -2.82 -15.19 -5.99
N VAL A 590 -3.22 -14.19 -5.18
CA VAL A 590 -2.29 -13.19 -4.64
C VAL A 590 -1.21 -13.87 -3.81
N ALA A 591 -1.56 -14.77 -2.87
CA ALA A 591 -0.58 -15.49 -2.05
C ALA A 591 0.42 -16.26 -2.90
N PHE A 592 -0.08 -17.02 -3.90
CA PHE A 592 0.75 -17.77 -4.84
C PHE A 592 1.75 -16.87 -5.57
N THR A 593 1.29 -15.72 -6.05
CA THR A 593 2.07 -14.82 -6.92
C THR A 593 3.13 -13.99 -6.19
N ARG A 594 3.28 -14.17 -4.87
CA ARG A 594 4.36 -13.52 -4.09
C ARG A 594 5.70 -14.22 -4.27
N ALA A 595 5.70 -15.44 -4.77
CA ALA A 595 6.91 -16.26 -4.87
C ALA A 595 7.72 -16.01 -6.16
N LYS A 596 9.03 -16.02 -6.02
CA LYS A 596 10.00 -16.00 -7.12
C LYS A 596 10.30 -17.42 -7.60
N GLN A 597 10.56 -18.35 -6.68
CA GLN A 597 11.06 -19.68 -7.02
C GLN A 597 10.22 -20.83 -6.46
N ARG A 598 9.66 -20.71 -5.26
CA ARG A 598 8.93 -21.79 -4.61
C ARG A 598 7.69 -21.35 -3.87
N VAL A 599 6.62 -22.13 -3.98
CA VAL A 599 5.41 -22.02 -3.18
C VAL A 599 5.15 -23.35 -2.49
N VAL A 600 4.92 -23.32 -1.19
CA VAL A 600 4.45 -24.46 -0.41
C VAL A 600 3.12 -24.08 0.21
N PHE A 601 2.12 -24.91 -0.01
CA PHE A 601 0.87 -24.87 0.75
C PHE A 601 0.92 -25.96 1.82
N SER A 602 0.57 -25.64 3.04
CA SER A 602 0.49 -26.65 4.10
C SER A 602 -0.95 -26.85 4.59
N TYR A 603 -1.24 -28.09 4.90
CA TYR A 603 -2.50 -28.54 5.46
C TYR A 603 -2.23 -29.38 6.69
N SER A 604 -2.99 -29.16 7.76
CA SER A 604 -2.96 -29.98 8.97
C SER A 604 -4.35 -30.57 9.25
N ALA A 605 -4.43 -31.90 9.33
CA ALA A 605 -5.70 -32.62 9.52
C ALA A 605 -6.38 -32.26 10.85
N ALA A 606 -5.61 -31.97 11.90
CA ALA A 606 -6.14 -31.57 13.19
C ALA A 606 -6.69 -30.14 13.22
N ARG A 607 -6.37 -29.28 12.22
CA ARG A 607 -6.86 -27.90 12.14
C ARG A 607 -8.22 -27.79 11.47
N GLY A 608 -8.47 -28.57 10.41
CA GLY A 608 -9.75 -28.51 9.70
C GLY A 608 -9.83 -29.43 8.50
N GLY A 609 -11.00 -29.51 7.86
CA GLY A 609 -11.23 -30.29 6.64
C GLY A 609 -10.78 -29.58 5.36
N ARG A 610 -11.13 -30.16 4.19
CA ARG A 610 -10.82 -29.60 2.83
C ARG A 610 -12.08 -29.45 1.98
N ARG A 611 -13.26 -29.77 2.49
CA ARG A 611 -14.48 -29.89 1.69
C ARG A 611 -14.98 -28.53 1.17
N LYS A 612 -14.92 -27.49 2.02
CA LYS A 612 -15.39 -26.14 1.65
C LYS A 612 -14.51 -25.50 0.59
N ILE A 613 -13.22 -25.83 0.59
CA ILE A 613 -12.20 -25.28 -0.34
C ILE A 613 -11.73 -26.29 -1.38
N ALA A 614 -12.49 -27.35 -1.64
CA ALA A 614 -12.14 -28.38 -2.62
C ALA A 614 -11.77 -27.77 -3.99
N ALA A 615 -12.45 -26.71 -4.39
CA ALA A 615 -12.17 -26.01 -5.64
C ALA A 615 -10.71 -25.48 -5.74
N LEU A 616 -10.07 -25.09 -4.61
CA LEU A 616 -8.66 -24.67 -4.64
C LEU A 616 -7.73 -25.86 -4.85
N TYR A 617 -8.04 -27.02 -4.26
CA TYR A 617 -7.28 -28.26 -4.47
C TYR A 617 -7.43 -28.76 -5.91
N ASP A 618 -8.64 -28.66 -6.48
CA ASP A 618 -8.90 -29.02 -7.89
C ASP A 618 -8.08 -28.15 -8.84
N LEU A 619 -7.99 -26.85 -8.58
CA LEU A 619 -7.15 -25.91 -9.34
C LEU A 619 -5.66 -26.29 -9.26
N LEU A 620 -5.15 -26.60 -8.06
CA LEU A 620 -3.77 -27.04 -7.87
C LEU A 620 -3.50 -28.37 -8.60
N THR A 621 -4.41 -29.32 -8.49
CA THR A 621 -4.34 -30.62 -9.21
C THR A 621 -4.34 -30.41 -10.72
N LYS A 622 -5.22 -29.56 -11.25
CA LYS A 622 -5.28 -29.18 -12.67
C LYS A 622 -3.97 -28.54 -13.15
N ALA A 623 -3.31 -27.79 -12.27
CA ALA A 623 -2.01 -27.19 -12.54
C ALA A 623 -0.83 -28.18 -12.40
N GLY A 624 -1.09 -29.45 -12.04
CA GLY A 624 -0.07 -30.48 -11.85
C GLY A 624 0.69 -30.39 -10.53
N VAL A 625 0.14 -29.71 -9.53
CA VAL A 625 0.76 -29.58 -8.20
C VAL A 625 0.50 -30.86 -7.40
N LYS A 626 1.56 -31.41 -6.82
CA LYS A 626 1.50 -32.67 -6.04
C LYS A 626 1.15 -32.40 -4.58
N THR A 627 0.37 -33.31 -4.00
CA THR A 627 0.17 -33.39 -2.54
C THR A 627 1.11 -34.45 -1.98
N ILE A 628 1.87 -34.10 -0.94
CA ILE A 628 2.91 -34.93 -0.33
C ILE A 628 2.68 -35.02 1.17
N ALA A 629 2.47 -36.24 1.68
CA ALA A 629 2.40 -36.49 3.12
C ALA A 629 3.78 -36.26 3.78
N LYS A 630 3.81 -35.52 4.87
CA LYS A 630 5.02 -35.13 5.61
C LYS A 630 5.00 -35.57 7.08
N GLY A 631 3.94 -36.25 7.55
CA GLY A 631 3.88 -36.83 8.89
C GLY A 631 2.61 -36.62 9.66
#